data_1cf6a5bdebc7a229f061402d20131328
#
_entry.id   1cf6a5bdebc7a229f061402d20131328
#
_cell.length_a   1.000
_cell.length_b   1.000
_cell.length_c   1.000
_cell.angle_alpha   90.00
_cell.angle_beta   90.00
_cell.angle_gamma   90.00
#
_symmetry.space_group_name_H-M   'P 1'
#
loop_
_entity.id
_entity.type
_entity.pdbx_description
1 polymer ?
#
loop_
_entity_poly.entity_id
_entity_poly.type
_entity_poly.pdbx_seq_one_letter_code
_entity_poly.pdbx_strand_id
1 'polypeptide(L)'
;MPNLKQVIDVLETLYPLRYAEEWDEPGLIVGDLSHDVHRIVFAADPTSAIIDKAIATGADLLITHHPLFFRSVHETSGLGFRGDIVRRLYQHGCGLWVGHTNADAAYRGVGQAAADYFGLIEIGRASCRERV
;
A
#
# COMPACT_ATOMS: atom_id res chain seq x y z
N MET A 1 14.85 16.72 -1.61
CA MET A 1 14.19 15.40 -1.68
C MET A 1 12.70 15.56 -1.36
N PRO A 2 11.82 14.77 -1.96
CA PRO A 2 10.41 14.82 -1.57
C PRO A 2 10.23 14.23 -0.17
N ASN A 3 9.33 14.82 0.60
CA ASN A 3 8.91 14.24 1.86
C ASN A 3 7.76 13.21 1.63
N LEU A 4 7.45 12.44 2.66
CA LEU A 4 6.44 11.39 2.57
C LEU A 4 5.07 11.94 2.11
N LYS A 5 4.67 13.12 2.59
CA LYS A 5 3.40 13.74 2.16
C LYS A 5 3.35 13.92 0.64
N GLN A 6 4.43 14.45 0.05
CA GLN A 6 4.51 14.69 -1.40
C GLN A 6 4.47 13.38 -2.20
N VAL A 7 5.13 12.34 -1.70
CA VAL A 7 5.10 11.01 -2.33
C VAL A 7 3.68 10.41 -2.25
N ILE A 8 3.01 10.52 -1.11
CA ILE A 8 1.63 10.05 -0.94
C ILE A 8 0.67 10.80 -1.88
N ASP A 9 0.82 12.10 -2.05
CA ASP A 9 0.00 12.88 -2.98
C ASP A 9 0.11 12.37 -4.43
N VAL A 10 1.30 11.97 -4.85
CA VAL A 10 1.51 11.35 -6.17
C VAL A 10 0.85 9.97 -6.24
N LEU A 11 1.05 9.12 -5.23
CA LEU A 11 0.45 7.78 -5.18
C LEU A 11 -1.09 7.86 -5.22
N GLU A 12 -1.68 8.78 -4.48
CA GLU A 12 -3.14 8.93 -4.44
C GLU A 12 -3.71 9.64 -5.67
N THR A 13 -2.87 10.32 -6.46
CA THR A 13 -3.24 10.79 -7.80
C THR A 13 -3.27 9.62 -8.80
N LEU A 14 -2.29 8.73 -8.74
CA LEU A 14 -2.21 7.55 -9.60
C LEU A 14 -3.23 6.47 -9.22
N TYR A 15 -3.46 6.28 -7.94
CA TYR A 15 -4.34 5.26 -7.34
C TYR A 15 -5.32 5.90 -6.36
N PRO A 16 -6.31 6.66 -6.86
CA PRO A 16 -7.22 7.41 -6.00
C PRO A 16 -7.94 6.55 -4.97
N LEU A 17 -7.94 6.97 -3.72
CA LEU A 17 -8.57 6.22 -2.63
C LEU A 17 -10.08 6.04 -2.84
N ARG A 18 -10.74 6.95 -3.57
CA ARG A 18 -12.16 6.85 -3.90
C ARG A 18 -12.52 5.65 -4.78
N TYR A 19 -11.52 4.99 -5.39
CA TYR A 19 -11.74 3.78 -6.18
C TYR A 19 -11.75 2.50 -5.34
N ALA A 20 -11.43 2.61 -4.05
CA ALA A 20 -11.50 1.46 -3.15
C ALA A 20 -12.95 0.99 -2.94
N GLU A 21 -13.10 -0.30 -2.67
CA GLU A 21 -14.37 -0.86 -2.24
C GLU A 21 -14.78 -0.27 -0.88
N GLU A 22 -16.08 -0.26 -0.59
CA GLU A 22 -16.63 0.36 0.64
C GLU A 22 -16.08 -0.23 1.94
N TRP A 23 -15.70 -1.51 1.91
CA TRP A 23 -15.16 -2.22 3.07
C TRP A 23 -13.66 -2.07 3.24
N ASP A 24 -12.98 -1.44 2.28
CA ASP A 24 -11.51 -1.38 2.21
C ASP A 24 -11.00 0.00 2.65
N GLU A 25 -9.91 -0.01 3.41
CA GLU A 25 -9.27 1.17 3.98
C GLU A 25 -7.80 1.26 3.55
N PRO A 26 -7.52 1.45 2.23
CA PRO A 26 -6.16 1.60 1.74
C PRO A 26 -5.58 2.97 2.06
N GLY A 27 -4.33 3.19 1.67
CA GLY A 27 -3.64 4.46 1.83
C GLY A 27 -2.51 4.38 2.84
N LEU A 28 -2.15 5.51 3.43
CA LEU A 28 -1.05 5.57 4.39
C LEU A 28 -1.48 4.98 5.74
N ILE A 29 -0.78 3.92 6.14
CA ILE A 29 -1.06 3.17 7.36
C ILE A 29 -0.10 3.56 8.49
N VAL A 30 1.18 3.69 8.16
CA VAL A 30 2.24 4.08 9.08
C VAL A 30 3.12 5.12 8.41
N GLY A 31 3.54 6.15 9.12
CA GLY A 31 4.53 7.09 8.59
C GLY A 31 4.54 8.43 9.28
N ASP A 32 5.64 9.15 9.10
CA ASP A 32 5.80 10.55 9.42
C ASP A 32 5.78 11.34 8.11
N LEU A 33 4.76 12.16 7.91
CA LEU A 33 4.54 12.91 6.67
C LEU A 33 5.68 13.88 6.35
N SER A 34 6.44 14.30 7.33
CA SER A 34 7.57 15.21 7.16
C SER A 34 8.90 14.52 6.80
N HIS A 35 8.95 13.20 6.93
CA HIS A 35 10.17 12.41 6.67
C HIS A 35 10.53 12.43 5.18
N ASP A 36 11.81 12.66 4.87
CA ASP A 36 12.30 12.62 3.49
C ASP A 36 12.34 11.19 2.95
N VAL A 37 11.92 11.03 1.70
CA VAL A 37 11.86 9.71 1.04
C VAL A 37 12.93 9.61 -0.04
N HIS A 38 13.91 8.75 0.18
CA HIS A 38 14.99 8.44 -0.76
C HIS A 38 14.83 7.05 -1.38
N ARG A 39 14.29 6.09 -0.62
CA ARG A 39 14.17 4.70 -1.05
C ARG A 39 12.78 4.15 -0.82
N ILE A 40 12.19 3.64 -1.89
CA ILE A 40 10.88 3.00 -1.88
C ILE A 40 11.07 1.51 -2.19
N VAL A 41 10.41 0.65 -1.42
CA VAL A 41 10.39 -0.80 -1.62
C VAL A 41 8.95 -1.24 -1.85
N PHE A 42 8.77 -2.19 -2.75
CA PHE A 42 7.47 -2.77 -3.10
C PHE A 42 7.40 -4.23 -2.68
N ALA A 43 6.25 -4.65 -2.19
CA ALA A 43 5.97 -6.05 -1.89
C ALA A 43 4.45 -6.34 -2.04
N ALA A 44 4.08 -7.61 -2.16
CA ALA A 44 2.67 -7.97 -2.15
C ALA A 44 2.09 -7.91 -0.73
N ASP A 45 2.82 -8.45 0.25
CA ASP A 45 2.34 -8.64 1.61
C ASP A 45 3.25 -7.97 2.65
N PRO A 46 2.69 -7.33 3.68
CA PRO A 46 3.45 -6.74 4.77
C PRO A 46 3.79 -7.78 5.86
N THR A 47 4.47 -8.86 5.47
CA THR A 47 4.92 -9.88 6.42
C THR A 47 6.12 -9.41 7.23
N SER A 48 6.35 -10.02 8.40
CA SER A 48 7.53 -9.69 9.22
C SER A 48 8.84 -9.84 8.43
N ALA A 49 8.95 -10.85 7.57
CA ALA A 49 10.13 -11.05 6.72
C ALA A 49 10.32 -9.91 5.70
N ILE A 50 9.24 -9.40 5.11
CA ILE A 50 9.30 -8.25 4.20
C ILE A 50 9.67 -6.97 4.96
N ILE A 51 9.12 -6.78 6.15
CA ILE A 51 9.49 -5.65 7.03
C ILE A 51 10.98 -5.70 7.38
N ASP A 52 11.51 -6.88 7.73
CA ASP A 52 12.94 -7.05 7.98
C ASP A 52 13.80 -6.64 6.78
N LYS A 53 13.40 -7.05 5.58
CA LYS A 53 14.10 -6.68 4.35
C LYS A 53 14.02 -5.19 4.06
N ALA A 54 12.84 -4.59 4.20
CA ALA A 54 12.66 -3.15 3.99
C ALA A 54 13.56 -2.35 4.94
N ILE A 55 13.57 -2.70 6.22
CA ILE A 55 14.43 -2.06 7.23
C ILE A 55 15.91 -2.27 6.90
N ALA A 56 16.32 -3.50 6.58
CA ALA A 56 17.71 -3.82 6.28
C ALA A 56 18.24 -3.09 5.04
N THR A 57 17.37 -2.78 4.08
CA THR A 57 17.74 -1.99 2.89
C THR A 57 17.67 -0.49 3.13
N GLY A 58 17.24 -0.03 4.29
CA GLY A 58 17.06 1.39 4.59
C GLY A 58 15.92 2.01 3.79
N ALA A 59 14.80 1.32 3.65
CA ALA A 59 13.62 1.87 2.98
C ALA A 59 12.99 2.97 3.82
N ASP A 60 12.62 4.07 3.18
CA ASP A 60 11.87 5.18 3.80
C ASP A 60 10.36 4.98 3.60
N LEU A 61 9.97 4.21 2.59
CA LEU A 61 8.59 3.85 2.31
C LEU A 61 8.51 2.43 1.78
N LEU A 62 7.66 1.62 2.40
CA LEU A 62 7.22 0.33 1.90
C LEU A 62 5.81 0.50 1.30
N ILE A 63 5.65 0.05 0.07
CA ILE A 63 4.35 0.00 -0.60
C ILE A 63 3.95 -1.47 -0.71
N THR A 64 2.77 -1.81 -0.19
CA THR A 64 2.22 -3.16 -0.31
C THR A 64 0.86 -3.16 -1.00
N HIS A 65 0.52 -4.29 -1.61
CA HIS A 65 -0.81 -4.49 -2.17
C HIS A 65 -1.80 -4.90 -1.09
N HIS A 66 -1.48 -5.91 -0.31
CA HIS A 66 -2.33 -6.37 0.78
C HIS A 66 -2.14 -5.51 2.04
N PRO A 67 -3.23 -5.25 2.77
CA PRO A 67 -3.17 -4.43 3.96
C PRO A 67 -2.54 -5.15 5.17
N LEU A 68 -1.89 -4.38 6.02
CA LEU A 68 -1.46 -4.85 7.34
C LEU A 68 -2.66 -5.05 8.28
N PHE A 69 -3.61 -4.12 8.23
CA PHE A 69 -4.84 -4.16 9.01
C PHE A 69 -6.03 -4.39 8.09
N PHE A 70 -6.61 -5.57 8.19
CA PHE A 70 -7.84 -5.90 7.47
C PHE A 70 -9.10 -5.62 8.31
N ARG A 71 -8.93 -5.58 9.63
CA ARG A 71 -9.96 -5.23 10.61
C ARG A 71 -9.45 -4.15 11.52
N SER A 72 -10.38 -3.41 12.12
CA SER A 72 -10.03 -2.41 13.14
C SER A 72 -9.20 -3.01 14.25
N VAL A 73 -8.20 -2.26 14.72
CA VAL A 73 -7.35 -2.64 15.85
C VAL A 73 -7.54 -1.67 17.00
N HIS A 74 -7.35 -2.15 18.22
CA HIS A 74 -7.51 -1.37 19.45
C HIS A 74 -6.20 -1.15 20.17
N GLU A 75 -5.11 -1.74 19.71
CA GLU A 75 -3.77 -1.56 20.26
C GLU A 75 -2.68 -1.76 19.20
N THR A 76 -1.56 -1.09 19.38
CA THR A 76 -0.35 -1.20 18.55
C THR A 76 0.91 -1.33 19.42
N SER A 77 0.75 -1.89 20.63
CA SER A 77 1.77 -2.00 21.66
C SER A 77 2.88 -3.02 21.37
N GLY A 78 2.70 -3.87 20.36
CA GLY A 78 3.62 -4.95 20.08
C GLY A 78 3.29 -6.27 20.79
N LEU A 79 2.15 -6.37 21.46
CA LEU A 79 1.64 -7.63 21.98
C LEU A 79 1.31 -8.61 20.85
N GLY A 80 0.87 -8.11 19.69
CA GLY A 80 0.65 -8.88 18.48
C GLY A 80 1.64 -8.49 17.37
N PHE A 81 1.78 -9.34 16.36
CA PHE A 81 2.74 -9.12 15.27
C PHE A 81 2.45 -7.83 14.48
N ARG A 82 1.19 -7.41 14.36
CA ARG A 82 0.83 -6.17 13.66
C ARG A 82 1.32 -4.94 14.40
N GLY A 83 1.12 -4.89 15.70
CA GLY A 83 1.64 -3.81 16.54
C GLY A 83 3.17 -3.79 16.56
N ASP A 84 3.81 -4.95 16.56
CA ASP A 84 5.26 -5.05 16.45
C ASP A 84 5.77 -4.50 15.11
N ILE A 85 5.12 -4.79 14.01
CA ILE A 85 5.44 -4.24 12.69
C ILE A 85 5.31 -2.70 12.71
N VAL A 86 4.23 -2.15 13.24
CA VAL A 86 4.03 -0.70 13.36
C VAL A 86 5.18 -0.06 14.16
N ARG A 87 5.53 -0.64 15.31
CA ARG A 87 6.63 -0.18 16.14
C ARG A 87 7.96 -0.13 15.38
N ARG A 88 8.28 -1.21 14.67
CA ARG A 88 9.53 -1.34 13.91
C ARG A 88 9.60 -0.35 12.76
N LEU A 89 8.52 -0.15 12.04
CA LEU A 89 8.44 0.82 10.96
C LEU A 89 8.69 2.24 11.49
N TYR A 90 8.04 2.65 12.58
CA TYR A 90 8.28 3.96 13.18
C TYR A 90 9.71 4.12 13.70
N GLN A 91 10.27 3.11 14.35
CA GLN A 91 11.64 3.15 14.87
C GLN A 91 12.70 3.34 13.77
N HIS A 92 12.43 2.87 12.56
CA HIS A 92 13.36 2.96 11.44
C HIS A 92 12.98 4.03 10.41
N GLY A 93 12.00 4.87 10.72
CA GLY A 93 11.57 5.93 9.82
C GLY A 93 11.00 5.44 8.50
N CYS A 94 10.42 4.25 8.46
CA CYS A 94 9.85 3.66 7.26
C CYS A 94 8.32 3.78 7.26
N GLY A 95 7.75 4.46 6.28
CA GLY A 95 6.31 4.50 6.08
C GLY A 95 5.77 3.19 5.48
N LEU A 96 4.48 2.95 5.65
CA LEU A 96 3.74 1.88 4.97
C LEU A 96 2.51 2.48 4.28
N TRP A 97 2.49 2.39 2.95
CA TRP A 97 1.33 2.73 2.14
C TRP A 97 0.76 1.48 1.48
N VAL A 98 -0.57 1.34 1.51
CA VAL A 98 -1.29 0.19 0.96
C VAL A 98 -2.12 0.63 -0.24
N GLY A 99 -1.83 0.03 -1.40
CA GLY A 99 -2.65 0.13 -2.61
C GLY A 99 -3.37 -1.19 -2.86
N HIS A 100 -4.61 -1.30 -2.44
CA HIS A 100 -5.41 -2.53 -2.48
C HIS A 100 -6.46 -2.46 -3.57
N THR A 101 -7.74 -2.42 -3.23
CA THR A 101 -8.80 -2.40 -4.25
C THR A 101 -8.80 -1.10 -5.08
N ASN A 102 -8.30 0.01 -4.55
CA ASN A 102 -8.08 1.23 -5.30
C ASN A 102 -7.01 1.06 -6.39
N ALA A 103 -5.95 0.31 -6.11
CA ALA A 103 -4.90 0.00 -7.08
C ALA A 103 -5.39 -0.98 -8.15
N ASP A 104 -6.28 -1.92 -7.81
CA ASP A 104 -6.90 -2.83 -8.77
C ASP A 104 -7.79 -2.07 -9.77
N ALA A 105 -8.52 -1.06 -9.30
CA ALA A 105 -9.49 -0.31 -10.09
C ALA A 105 -8.88 0.89 -10.85
N ALA A 106 -7.64 1.26 -10.57
CA ALA A 106 -6.99 2.41 -11.20
C ALA A 106 -6.74 2.18 -12.70
N TYR A 107 -6.70 3.24 -13.49
CA TYR A 107 -6.49 3.20 -14.95
C TYR A 107 -5.22 2.44 -15.34
N ARG A 108 -4.12 2.67 -14.63
CA ARG A 108 -2.84 1.95 -14.82
C ARG A 108 -2.52 1.05 -13.63
N GLY A 109 -3.55 0.43 -13.09
CA GLY A 109 -3.46 -0.39 -11.90
C GLY A 109 -3.15 -1.85 -12.18
N VAL A 110 -3.31 -2.66 -11.14
CA VAL A 110 -2.98 -4.10 -11.17
C VAL A 110 -3.83 -4.86 -12.19
N GLY A 111 -5.13 -4.56 -12.28
CA GLY A 111 -6.02 -5.18 -13.25
C GLY A 111 -5.59 -4.91 -14.71
N GLN A 112 -5.23 -3.67 -15.02
CA GLN A 112 -4.75 -3.31 -16.34
C GLN A 112 -3.40 -3.96 -16.66
N ALA A 113 -2.48 -3.98 -15.69
CA ALA A 113 -1.19 -4.62 -15.84
C ALA A 113 -1.32 -6.13 -16.13
N ALA A 114 -2.24 -6.80 -15.47
CA ALA A 114 -2.54 -8.21 -15.73
C ALA A 114 -3.13 -8.42 -17.14
N ALA A 115 -4.07 -7.57 -17.54
CA ALA A 115 -4.66 -7.61 -18.88
C ALA A 115 -3.59 -7.43 -19.97
N ASP A 116 -2.71 -6.45 -19.80
CA ASP A 116 -1.61 -6.17 -20.72
C ASP A 116 -0.64 -7.36 -20.82
N TYR A 117 -0.30 -7.94 -19.66
CA TYR A 117 0.60 -9.10 -19.59
C TYR A 117 0.04 -10.31 -20.35
N PHE A 118 -1.26 -10.56 -20.27
CA PHE A 118 -1.92 -11.67 -20.98
C PHE A 118 -2.39 -11.29 -22.38
N GLY A 119 -2.12 -10.09 -22.87
CA GLY A 119 -2.55 -9.63 -24.19
C GLY A 119 -4.06 -9.51 -24.34
N LEU A 120 -4.78 -9.25 -23.25
CA LEU A 120 -6.22 -9.09 -23.27
C LEU A 120 -6.61 -7.72 -23.83
N ILE A 121 -7.59 -7.73 -24.75
CA ILE A 121 -8.16 -6.50 -25.31
C ILE A 121 -9.34 -6.09 -24.44
N GLU A 122 -9.44 -4.81 -24.11
CA GLU A 122 -10.58 -4.27 -23.39
C GLU A 122 -11.85 -4.39 -24.26
N ILE A 123 -12.72 -5.30 -23.89
CA ILE A 123 -14.05 -5.47 -24.49
C ILE A 123 -15.09 -4.89 -23.52
N GLY A 124 -15.08 -3.59 -23.36
CA GLY A 124 -15.97 -2.94 -22.39
C GLY A 124 -15.58 -3.29 -20.94
N ARG A 125 -16.06 -2.49 -20.02
CA ARG A 125 -15.83 -2.69 -18.59
C ARG A 125 -16.90 -3.59 -17.99
N ALA A 126 -16.91 -4.86 -18.36
CA ALA A 126 -17.53 -5.86 -17.51
C ALA A 126 -16.68 -5.96 -16.23
N SER A 127 -16.74 -4.95 -15.40
CA SER A 127 -16.00 -4.95 -14.16
C SER A 127 -16.61 -5.97 -13.20
N CYS A 128 -15.82 -6.48 -12.30
CA CYS A 128 -16.28 -7.30 -11.18
C CYS A 128 -17.38 -6.61 -10.34
N ARG A 129 -17.64 -5.34 -10.56
CA ARG A 129 -18.73 -4.58 -9.98
C ARG A 129 -20.13 -5.02 -10.42
N GLU A 130 -20.26 -5.65 -11.57
CA GLU A 130 -21.56 -6.12 -12.08
C GLU A 130 -21.96 -7.49 -11.55
N ARG A 131 -21.11 -8.12 -10.73
CA ARG A 131 -21.35 -9.45 -10.17
C ARG A 131 -21.80 -9.45 -8.71
N VAL A 132 -22.05 -8.30 -8.19
CA VAL A 132 -22.54 -8.20 -6.81
C VAL A 132 -24.07 -8.17 -6.80
#